data_60c7cd654890d8cce8bd7264734ea321
#
_entry.id   60c7cd654890d8cce8bd7264734ea321
#
_cell.length_a   1.000
_cell.length_b   1.000
_cell.length_c   1.000
_cell.angle_alpha   90.00
_cell.angle_beta   90.00
_cell.angle_gamma   90.00
#
_symmetry.space_group_name_H-M   'P 1'
#
loop_
_entity.id
_entity.type
_entity.pdbx_description
1 polymer ?
#
loop_
_entity_poly.entity_id
_entity_poly.type
_entity_poly.pdbx_seq_one_letter_code
_entity_poly.pdbx_strand_id
1 'polypeptide(L)'
;GSEIMSDCIFCQIGEGQIPSNKVYEDDKILCFHDLDPQAPVHVLIIPKKHITSLDDVTEEDSELLGYIMTKVKEIAATLGLENGYRLVNNCGEDGLQTVKHLHFHLLGKRKMTWPPG
;
A
#
# COMPACT_ATOMS: atom_id res chain seq x y z
N GLY A 1 -24.62 -4.77 4.50
CA GLY A 1 -24.18 -4.81 4.88
C GLY A 1 -23.60 -5.14 5.04
N SER A 2 -23.51 -5.03 4.95
CA SER A 2 -22.89 -5.17 5.30
C SER A 2 -22.18 -5.26 5.74
N GLU A 3 -22.17 -5.08 5.96
CA GLU A 3 -21.51 -5.07 6.50
C GLU A 3 -20.74 -5.62 6.87
N ILE A 4 -20.81 -5.76 6.85
CA ILE A 4 -20.06 -6.29 7.11
C ILE A 4 -19.18 -6.74 7.22
N MET A 5 -19.28 -6.29 7.26
CA MET A 5 -18.46 -6.41 7.05
C MET A 5 -17.27 -6.76 7.29
N SER A 6 -16.78 -6.00 7.42
CA SER A 6 -15.41 -6.43 7.28
C SER A 6 -14.58 -6.11 8.52
N ASP A 7 -13.81 -7.06 9.01
CA ASP A 7 -12.88 -6.85 10.11
C ASP A 7 -11.56 -6.26 9.61
N CYS A 8 -11.39 -6.12 8.30
CA CYS A 8 -10.16 -5.61 7.71
C CYS A 8 -10.09 -4.09 7.82
N ILE A 9 -9.11 -3.59 8.56
CA ILE A 9 -8.97 -2.14 8.76
C ILE A 9 -8.72 -1.42 7.42
N PHE A 10 -7.97 -2.04 6.49
CA PHE A 10 -7.70 -1.40 5.21
C PHE A 10 -8.95 -1.40 4.31
N CYS A 11 -9.79 -2.42 4.40
CA CYS A 11 -11.09 -2.38 3.71
C CYS A 11 -11.94 -1.25 4.26
N GLN A 12 -11.94 -1.05 5.56
CA GLN A 12 -12.73 0.03 6.19
C GLN A 12 -12.21 1.40 5.78
N ILE A 13 -10.88 1.55 5.68
CA ILE A 13 -10.27 2.79 5.20
C ILE A 13 -10.62 3.02 3.74
N GLY A 14 -10.55 1.98 2.92
CA GLY A 14 -10.87 2.06 1.50
C GLY A 14 -12.31 2.41 1.22
N GLU A 15 -13.21 2.01 2.13
CA GLU A 15 -14.64 2.31 2.01
C GLU A 15 -15.01 3.66 2.66
N GLY A 16 -14.04 4.33 3.28
CA GLY A 16 -14.29 5.62 3.90
C GLY A 16 -14.86 5.53 5.30
N GLN A 17 -14.92 4.35 5.89
CA GLN A 17 -15.47 4.16 7.23
C GLN A 17 -14.52 4.64 8.32
N ILE A 18 -13.22 4.58 8.04
CA ILE A 18 -12.17 5.05 8.94
C ILE A 18 -11.41 6.15 8.21
N PRO A 19 -11.20 7.32 8.83
CA PRO A 19 -10.47 8.39 8.16
C PRO A 19 -9.00 8.04 7.98
N SER A 20 -8.39 8.57 6.95
CA SER A 20 -6.97 8.41 6.67
C SER A 20 -6.45 9.70 6.05
N ASN A 21 -5.13 9.88 6.13
CA ASN A 21 -4.47 11.04 5.52
C ASN A 21 -4.11 10.66 4.08
N LYS A 22 -5.04 10.89 3.16
CA LYS A 22 -4.95 10.42 1.78
C LYS A 22 -3.95 11.21 0.96
N VAL A 23 -3.22 10.50 0.12
CA VAL A 23 -2.32 11.07 -0.89
C VAL A 23 -2.96 10.94 -2.27
N TYR A 24 -3.60 9.82 -2.56
CA TYR A 24 -4.21 9.54 -3.85
C TYR A 24 -5.32 8.51 -3.68
N GLU A 25 -6.37 8.66 -4.43
CA GLU A 25 -7.47 7.69 -4.43
C GLU A 25 -8.16 7.67 -5.78
N ASP A 26 -8.51 6.46 -6.23
CA ASP A 26 -9.41 6.27 -7.37
C ASP A 26 -10.31 5.08 -7.07
N ASP A 27 -11.03 4.57 -8.08
CA ASP A 27 -11.96 3.46 -7.86
C ASP A 27 -11.26 2.13 -7.60
N LYS A 28 -9.96 2.04 -7.85
CA LYS A 28 -9.21 0.77 -7.74
C LYS A 28 -8.26 0.73 -6.56
N ILE A 29 -7.66 1.86 -6.22
CA ILE A 29 -6.61 1.92 -5.19
C ILE A 29 -6.78 3.13 -4.29
N LEU A 30 -6.13 3.05 -3.13
CA LEU A 30 -6.02 4.16 -2.19
C LEU A 30 -4.59 4.24 -1.71
N CYS A 31 -4.07 5.45 -1.62
CA CYS A 31 -2.75 5.72 -1.06
C CYS A 31 -2.89 6.71 0.09
N PHE A 32 -2.30 6.39 1.24
CA PHE A 32 -2.40 7.24 2.43
C PHE A 32 -1.12 7.14 3.26
N HIS A 33 -0.89 8.15 4.11
CA HIS A 33 0.30 8.19 4.94
C HIS A 33 0.25 7.13 6.04
N ASP A 34 1.39 6.47 6.27
CA ASP A 34 1.52 5.53 7.38
C ASP A 34 1.54 6.32 8.70
N LEU A 35 0.84 5.80 9.71
CA LEU A 35 0.78 6.45 11.02
C LEU A 35 2.06 6.28 11.82
N ASP A 36 2.89 5.30 11.47
CA ASP A 36 4.17 5.04 12.11
C ASP A 36 5.26 5.06 11.06
N PRO A 37 5.59 6.25 10.50
CA PRO A 37 6.48 6.32 9.35
C PRO A 37 7.90 5.91 9.69
N GLN A 38 8.50 5.12 8.80
CA GLN A 38 9.88 4.66 8.94
C GLN A 38 10.83 5.46 8.06
N ALA A 39 10.33 6.50 7.42
CA ALA A 39 11.10 7.43 6.57
C ALA A 39 10.35 8.76 6.56
N PRO A 40 11.01 9.88 6.17
CA PRO A 40 10.31 11.16 6.07
C PRO A 40 9.10 11.12 5.13
N VAL A 41 9.15 10.28 4.09
CA VAL A 41 7.99 9.94 3.29
C VAL A 41 7.77 8.45 3.43
N HIS A 42 6.60 8.06 3.93
CA HIS A 42 6.22 6.66 4.07
C HIS A 42 4.71 6.57 3.87
N VAL A 43 4.31 6.11 2.71
CA VAL A 43 2.89 5.95 2.37
C VAL A 43 2.58 4.50 2.07
N LEU A 44 1.32 4.15 2.22
CA LEU A 44 0.80 2.82 1.92
C LEU A 44 -0.06 2.90 0.68
N ILE A 45 0.09 1.93 -0.21
CA ILE A 45 -0.74 1.83 -1.41
C ILE A 45 -1.48 0.51 -1.32
N ILE A 46 -2.80 0.58 -1.31
CA ILE A 46 -3.64 -0.61 -1.17
C ILE A 46 -4.62 -0.71 -2.34
N PRO A 47 -4.92 -1.93 -2.82
CA PRO A 47 -6.08 -2.11 -3.70
C PRO A 47 -7.34 -2.03 -2.86
N LYS A 48 -8.43 -1.51 -3.43
CA LYS A 48 -9.72 -1.50 -2.75
C LYS A 48 -10.33 -2.89 -2.71
N LYS A 49 -10.00 -3.73 -3.68
CA LYS A 49 -10.33 -5.15 -3.64
C LYS A 49 -9.55 -5.79 -2.49
N HIS A 50 -10.25 -6.56 -1.67
CA HIS A 50 -9.57 -7.27 -0.58
C HIS A 50 -8.81 -8.46 -1.14
N ILE A 51 -7.49 -8.42 -1.02
CA ILE A 51 -6.58 -9.55 -1.29
C ILE A 51 -5.75 -9.66 -0.02
N THR A 52 -5.69 -10.85 0.56
CA THR A 52 -5.06 -11.00 1.87
C THR A 52 -3.56 -10.76 1.83
N SER A 53 -2.88 -11.32 0.82
CA SER A 53 -1.42 -11.16 0.72
C SER A 53 -0.98 -11.38 -0.72
N LEU A 54 0.30 -11.18 -0.98
CA LEU A 54 0.86 -11.45 -2.30
C LEU A 54 0.72 -12.93 -2.70
N ASP A 55 0.73 -13.83 -1.72
CA ASP A 55 0.55 -15.26 -1.97
C ASP A 55 -0.88 -15.59 -2.45
N ASP A 56 -1.82 -14.69 -2.24
CA ASP A 56 -3.22 -14.92 -2.57
C ASP A 56 -3.65 -14.27 -3.89
N VAL A 57 -2.73 -13.58 -4.58
CA VAL A 57 -3.05 -13.01 -5.88
C VAL A 57 -3.15 -14.11 -6.93
N THR A 58 -3.99 -13.88 -7.93
CA THR A 58 -4.18 -14.81 -9.05
C THR A 58 -3.93 -14.06 -10.36
N GLU A 59 -3.99 -14.78 -11.47
CA GLU A 59 -3.86 -14.18 -12.79
C GLU A 59 -4.91 -13.11 -13.04
N GLU A 60 -6.07 -13.24 -12.40
CA GLU A 60 -7.14 -12.24 -12.53
C GLU A 60 -6.71 -10.89 -11.95
N ASP A 61 -5.74 -10.88 -11.05
CA ASP A 61 -5.27 -9.65 -10.41
C ASP A 61 -4.10 -9.01 -11.16
N SER A 62 -3.65 -9.60 -12.26
CA SER A 62 -2.47 -9.11 -13.00
C SER A 62 -2.62 -7.66 -13.45
N GLU A 63 -3.80 -7.31 -13.96
CA GLU A 63 -4.06 -5.96 -14.43
C GLU A 63 -4.04 -4.96 -13.29
N LEU A 64 -4.65 -5.33 -12.16
CA LEU A 64 -4.67 -4.49 -10.96
C LEU A 64 -3.25 -4.27 -10.42
N LEU A 65 -2.45 -5.34 -10.35
CA LEU A 65 -1.08 -5.23 -9.87
C LEU A 65 -0.22 -4.38 -10.78
N GLY A 66 -0.36 -4.55 -12.10
CA GLY A 66 0.33 -3.70 -13.06
C GLY A 66 -0.08 -2.25 -12.93
N TYR A 67 -1.37 -2.01 -12.71
CA TYR A 67 -1.90 -0.67 -12.48
C TYR A 67 -1.25 -0.04 -11.25
N ILE A 68 -1.15 -0.80 -10.14
CA ILE A 68 -0.51 -0.30 -8.93
C ILE A 68 0.94 0.10 -9.21
N MET A 69 1.68 -0.75 -9.93
CA MET A 69 3.08 -0.46 -10.24
C MET A 69 3.23 0.81 -11.06
N THR A 70 2.34 1.05 -12.03
CA THR A 70 2.40 2.28 -12.81
C THR A 70 2.04 3.50 -11.96
N LYS A 71 1.13 3.34 -11.01
CA LYS A 71 0.74 4.45 -10.12
C LYS A 71 1.81 4.79 -9.10
N VAL A 72 2.65 3.84 -8.71
CA VAL A 72 3.78 4.10 -7.80
C VAL A 72 4.64 5.25 -8.35
N LYS A 73 4.95 5.20 -9.63
CA LYS A 73 5.75 6.24 -10.28
C LYS A 73 5.11 7.62 -10.17
N GLU A 74 3.80 7.68 -10.41
CA GLU A 74 3.07 8.95 -10.36
C GLU A 74 2.98 9.49 -8.94
N ILE A 75 2.72 8.61 -7.98
CA ILE A 75 2.62 8.98 -6.57
C ILE A 75 3.98 9.47 -6.07
N ALA A 76 5.06 8.76 -6.44
CA ALA A 76 6.41 9.17 -6.07
C ALA A 76 6.73 10.57 -6.60
N ALA A 77 6.35 10.86 -7.83
CA ALA A 77 6.55 12.19 -8.41
C ALA A 77 5.78 13.25 -7.64
N THR A 78 4.54 12.95 -7.27
CA THR A 78 3.70 13.87 -6.48
C THR A 78 4.33 14.16 -5.12
N LEU A 79 4.99 13.16 -4.52
CA LEU A 79 5.60 13.29 -3.20
C LEU A 79 7.04 13.83 -3.26
N GLY A 80 7.54 14.13 -4.46
CA GLY A 80 8.87 14.70 -4.62
C GLY A 80 10.02 13.73 -4.42
N LEU A 81 9.79 12.45 -4.72
CA LEU A 81 10.80 11.40 -4.52
C LEU A 81 11.74 11.29 -5.72
N GLU A 82 12.32 12.42 -6.13
CA GLU A 82 13.15 12.50 -7.35
C GLU A 82 14.47 11.76 -7.23
N ASN A 83 14.97 11.61 -6.00
CA ASN A 83 16.24 10.91 -5.77
C ASN A 83 16.07 9.41 -5.62
N GLY A 84 14.84 8.92 -5.81
CA GLY A 84 14.56 7.50 -5.70
C GLY A 84 13.76 7.16 -4.46
N TYR A 85 13.42 5.89 -4.35
CA TYR A 85 12.55 5.40 -3.28
C TYR A 85 12.69 3.90 -3.18
N ARG A 86 12.12 3.34 -2.11
CA ARG A 86 12.02 1.90 -1.95
C ARG A 86 10.57 1.51 -1.86
N LEU A 87 10.19 0.49 -2.62
CA LEU A 87 8.86 -0.09 -2.57
C LEU A 87 8.96 -1.46 -1.90
N VAL A 88 8.14 -1.69 -0.88
CA VAL A 88 8.19 -2.91 -0.08
C VAL A 88 6.83 -3.56 -0.03
N ASN A 89 6.79 -4.86 -0.23
CA ASN A 89 5.61 -5.68 0.05
C ASN A 89 6.00 -6.76 1.04
N ASN A 90 5.33 -6.80 2.17
CA ASN A 90 5.52 -7.82 3.20
C ASN A 90 4.46 -8.88 3.03
N CYS A 91 4.87 -10.14 2.97
CA CYS A 91 3.96 -11.27 2.79
C CYS A 91 4.26 -12.31 3.85
N GLY A 92 3.24 -12.68 4.62
CA GLY A 92 3.34 -13.75 5.60
C GLY A 92 4.14 -13.38 6.85
N GLU A 93 4.42 -14.39 7.64
CA GLU A 93 5.08 -14.21 8.93
C GLU A 93 6.53 -13.75 8.77
N ASP A 94 7.29 -14.42 7.93
CA ASP A 94 8.69 -14.07 7.72
C ASP A 94 8.85 -12.70 7.08
N GLY A 95 7.86 -12.25 6.31
CA GLY A 95 7.86 -10.93 5.72
C GLY A 95 7.36 -9.85 6.66
N LEU A 96 6.89 -10.23 7.85
CA LEU A 96 6.35 -9.32 8.83
C LEU A 96 5.09 -8.59 8.33
N GLN A 97 4.19 -9.35 7.73
CA GLN A 97 2.91 -8.79 7.30
C GLN A 97 1.99 -8.65 8.51
N THR A 98 1.76 -7.42 8.97
CA THR A 98 0.96 -7.15 10.16
C THR A 98 -0.52 -6.97 9.85
N VAL A 99 -0.87 -6.53 8.65
CA VAL A 99 -2.27 -6.35 8.25
C VAL A 99 -2.56 -7.30 7.09
N LYS A 100 -3.64 -8.08 7.22
CA LYS A 100 -4.00 -9.13 6.25
C LYS A 100 -4.82 -8.56 5.09
N HIS A 101 -4.28 -7.55 4.46
CA HIS A 101 -4.78 -6.93 3.25
C HIS A 101 -3.55 -6.47 2.46
N LEU A 102 -3.43 -6.93 1.23
CA LEU A 102 -2.27 -6.62 0.39
C LEU A 102 -1.99 -5.12 0.39
N HIS A 103 -0.77 -4.75 0.66
CA HIS A 103 -0.37 -3.35 0.65
C HIS A 103 1.11 -3.23 0.34
N PHE A 104 1.46 -2.09 -0.22
CA PHE A 104 2.84 -1.76 -0.57
C PHE A 104 3.25 -0.53 0.23
N HIS A 105 4.46 -0.57 0.78
CA HIS A 105 5.06 0.59 1.45
C HIS A 105 5.93 1.32 0.45
N LEU A 106 5.72 2.62 0.32
CA LEU A 106 6.57 3.47 -0.51
C LEU A 106 7.32 4.42 0.42
N LEU A 107 8.64 4.29 0.47
CA LEU A 107 9.48 5.03 1.41
C LEU A 107 10.51 5.85 0.65
N GLY A 108 10.70 7.09 1.09
CA GLY A 108 11.67 7.97 0.46
C GLY A 108 12.14 9.10 1.37
N LYS A 109 12.96 9.96 0.80
CA LYS A 109 13.54 11.12 1.47
C LYS A 109 14.59 10.76 2.52
N ARG A 110 15.07 9.50 2.49
CA ARG A 110 16.28 9.11 3.19
C ARG A 110 16.96 8.01 2.41
N LYS A 111 18.25 7.86 2.61
CA LYS A 111 18.99 6.78 1.95
C LYS A 111 18.74 5.48 2.72
N MET A 112 18.29 4.48 2.00
CA MET A 112 18.08 3.15 2.56
C MET A 112 19.39 2.42 2.70
N THR A 113 19.39 1.34 3.47
CA THR A 113 20.55 0.51 3.65
C THR A 113 20.36 -0.84 2.99
N TRP A 114 21.43 -1.58 2.88
CA TRP A 114 21.39 -2.94 2.36
C TRP A 114 22.25 -3.82 3.26
N PRO A 115 21.78 -4.99 3.71
CA PRO A 115 20.53 -5.68 3.27
C PRO A 115 19.25 -4.97 3.74
N PRO A 116 18.11 -5.32 3.11
CA PRO A 116 16.86 -4.57 3.32
C PRO A 116 16.16 -4.81 4.65
N GLY A 117 16.59 -5.76 5.41
CA GLY A 117 15.94 -6.04 6.69
C GLY A 117 16.80 -6.76 7.69
#